data_a26ed8090cd2a053ab47e5cb552c692f
#
_entry.id   a26ed8090cd2a053ab47e5cb552c692f
#
_cell.length_a   1.000
_cell.length_b   1.000
_cell.length_c   1.000
_cell.angle_alpha   90.00
_cell.angle_beta   90.00
_cell.angle_gamma   90.00
#
_symmetry.space_group_name_H-M   'P 1'
#
loop_
_entity.id
_entity.type
_entity.pdbx_description
1 polymer ?
#
loop_
_entity_poly.entity_id
_entity_poly.type
_entity_poly.pdbx_seq_one_letter_code
_entity_poly.pdbx_strand_id
1 'polypeptide(L)'
;LKQGYQALILLPEIGLTYEFEKKFREFFGFNAAVWHSGISLKSKKIVWNGLASGKIKVVIGARSALFLPFKNIGEIVVDEEHDQSFKQDEGVIYNARDMAITRAKFENIPIMLVSAVPSVETYNNVKNKKYSSSRLIKRYKNAQLPNYEIIDLRKNKPERKSFISPLTKNKVLAHLKNGDQVLFFVNRRGYAPHAMCVNCIKVFSCPNCSINLVFHKRTNKL
;
A
#
# COMPACT_ATOMS: atom_id res chain seq x y z
N LEU A 1 -1.40 -14.90 22.11
CA LEU A 1 -0.35 -15.94 21.99
C LEU A 1 -0.18 -16.74 23.26
N LYS A 2 -0.15 -16.11 24.45
CA LYS A 2 0.02 -16.81 25.75
C LYS A 2 -1.11 -17.81 26.06
N GLN A 3 -2.28 -17.62 25.49
CA GLN A 3 -3.46 -18.48 25.66
C GLN A 3 -3.61 -19.56 24.56
N GLY A 4 -2.58 -19.76 23.74
CA GLY A 4 -2.62 -20.77 22.67
C GLY A 4 -3.26 -20.30 21.37
N TYR A 5 -3.76 -19.08 21.28
CA TYR A 5 -4.31 -18.50 20.06
C TYR A 5 -3.26 -18.24 19.00
N GLN A 6 -3.72 -18.17 17.75
CA GLN A 6 -2.92 -17.85 16.58
C GLN A 6 -3.29 -16.45 16.06
N ALA A 7 -2.35 -15.77 15.43
CA ALA A 7 -2.57 -14.46 14.84
C ALA A 7 -2.21 -14.44 13.35
N LEU A 8 -3.01 -13.71 12.58
CA LEU A 8 -2.76 -13.42 11.18
C LEU A 8 -2.44 -11.92 11.02
N ILE A 9 -1.31 -11.62 10.39
CA ILE A 9 -0.92 -10.27 9.99
C ILE A 9 -0.91 -10.21 8.47
N LEU A 10 -1.81 -9.44 7.90
CA LEU A 10 -1.86 -9.17 6.46
C LEU A 10 -1.09 -7.90 6.15
N LEU A 11 -0.15 -8.01 5.21
CA LEU A 11 0.62 -6.90 4.68
C LEU A 11 0.38 -6.77 3.18
N PRO A 12 0.50 -5.57 2.58
CA PRO A 12 0.69 -5.43 1.14
C PRO A 12 1.90 -6.24 0.67
N GLU A 13 1.90 -6.73 -0.56
CA GLU A 13 3.03 -7.54 -1.08
C GLU A 13 4.38 -6.83 -0.93
N ILE A 14 4.41 -5.51 -1.07
CA ILE A 14 5.59 -4.67 -0.87
C ILE A 14 6.03 -4.61 0.60
N GLY A 15 5.11 -4.81 1.54
CA GLY A 15 5.37 -4.78 2.98
C GLY A 15 6.05 -6.04 3.53
N LEU A 16 6.03 -7.14 2.77
CA LEU A 16 6.66 -8.42 3.12
C LEU A 16 8.17 -8.36 2.89
N THR A 17 8.86 -7.50 3.64
CA THR A 17 10.29 -7.31 3.52
C THR A 17 11.04 -8.03 4.64
N TYR A 18 12.29 -8.40 4.35
CA TYR A 18 13.22 -8.93 5.35
C TYR A 18 13.34 -8.03 6.58
N GLU A 19 13.26 -6.71 6.39
CA GLU A 19 13.31 -5.77 7.53
C GLU A 19 12.10 -5.86 8.45
N PHE A 20 10.90 -6.10 7.90
CA PHE A 20 9.71 -6.30 8.72
C PHE A 20 9.82 -7.57 9.55
N GLU A 21 10.25 -8.68 8.94
CA GLU A 21 10.48 -9.94 9.66
C GLU A 21 11.55 -9.80 10.75
N LYS A 22 12.63 -9.07 10.46
CA LYS A 22 13.68 -8.77 11.43
C LYS A 22 13.15 -7.98 12.62
N LYS A 23 12.42 -6.88 12.38
CA LYS A 23 11.81 -6.07 13.44
C LYS A 23 10.79 -6.86 14.24
N PHE A 24 9.98 -7.68 13.58
CA PHE A 24 9.05 -8.58 14.27
C PHE A 24 9.78 -9.52 15.25
N ARG A 25 10.84 -10.18 14.78
CA ARG A 25 11.66 -11.08 15.60
C ARG A 25 12.33 -10.34 16.77
N GLU A 26 12.87 -9.15 16.52
CA GLU A 26 13.49 -8.32 17.57
C GLU A 26 12.49 -7.92 18.66
N PHE A 27 11.25 -7.62 18.26
CA PHE A 27 10.22 -7.18 19.19
C PHE A 27 9.57 -8.34 19.95
N PHE A 28 9.27 -9.44 19.29
CA PHE A 28 8.52 -10.56 19.88
C PHE A 28 9.40 -11.72 20.37
N GLY A 29 10.69 -11.75 20.01
CA GLY A 29 11.64 -12.80 20.41
C GLY A 29 11.49 -14.12 19.67
N PHE A 30 10.66 -14.21 18.60
CA PHE A 30 10.49 -15.40 17.78
C PHE A 30 10.18 -15.04 16.33
N ASN A 31 10.33 -16.01 15.41
CA ASN A 31 10.02 -15.81 13.99
C ASN A 31 8.53 -16.09 13.71
N ALA A 32 7.89 -15.18 12.99
CA ALA A 32 6.61 -15.49 12.36
C ALA A 32 6.82 -16.38 11.12
N ALA A 33 5.83 -17.18 10.78
CA ALA A 33 5.81 -17.85 9.48
C ALA A 33 5.40 -16.86 8.39
N VAL A 34 5.99 -16.98 7.20
CA VAL A 34 5.74 -16.08 6.08
C VAL A 34 4.94 -16.80 4.99
N TRP A 35 3.93 -16.09 4.41
CA TRP A 35 3.08 -16.63 3.37
C TRP A 35 2.86 -15.65 2.22
N HIS A 36 3.43 -15.97 1.05
CA HIS A 36 3.23 -15.22 -0.19
C HIS A 36 3.43 -16.12 -1.41
N SER A 37 3.22 -15.58 -2.61
CA SER A 37 3.34 -16.32 -3.88
C SER A 37 4.73 -16.91 -4.10
N GLY A 38 5.78 -16.19 -3.70
CA GLY A 38 7.18 -16.53 -3.94
C GLY A 38 7.79 -17.61 -3.03
N ILE A 39 7.11 -18.08 -1.96
CA ILE A 39 7.66 -19.15 -1.13
C ILE A 39 7.53 -20.53 -1.81
N SER A 40 8.50 -21.42 -1.54
CA SER A 40 8.51 -22.77 -2.12
C SER A 40 7.29 -23.60 -1.71
N LEU A 41 6.91 -24.58 -2.55
CA LEU A 41 5.82 -25.53 -2.21
C LEU A 41 6.08 -26.28 -0.90
N LYS A 42 7.35 -26.62 -0.63
CA LYS A 42 7.75 -27.25 0.63
C LYS A 42 7.46 -26.34 1.82
N SER A 43 7.83 -25.07 1.73
CA SER A 43 7.54 -24.08 2.77
C SER A 43 6.03 -23.86 2.96
N LYS A 44 5.27 -23.78 1.86
CA LYS A 44 3.80 -23.69 1.92
C LYS A 44 3.18 -24.86 2.69
N LYS A 45 3.64 -26.09 2.41
CA LYS A 45 3.15 -27.29 3.10
C LYS A 45 3.49 -27.27 4.60
N ILE A 46 4.69 -26.82 4.97
CA ILE A 46 5.09 -26.67 6.38
C ILE A 46 4.21 -25.65 7.10
N VAL A 47 4.01 -24.48 6.51
CA VAL A 47 3.16 -23.42 7.10
C VAL A 47 1.72 -23.89 7.24
N TRP A 48 1.16 -24.50 6.19
CA TRP A 48 -0.21 -25.04 6.21
C TRP A 48 -0.43 -26.04 7.33
N ASN A 49 0.41 -27.08 7.39
CA ASN A 49 0.29 -28.12 8.42
C ASN A 49 0.59 -27.59 9.83
N GLY A 50 1.54 -26.65 9.94
CA GLY A 50 1.89 -26.02 11.20
C GLY A 50 0.75 -25.16 11.77
N LEU A 51 -0.01 -24.48 10.91
CA LEU A 51 -1.19 -23.74 11.31
C LEU A 51 -2.36 -24.66 11.68
N ALA A 52 -2.65 -25.64 10.84
CA ALA A 52 -3.72 -26.61 11.10
C ALA A 52 -3.51 -27.39 12.40
N SER A 53 -2.25 -27.69 12.74
CA SER A 53 -1.90 -28.35 14.01
C SER A 53 -1.79 -27.40 15.21
N GLY A 54 -1.80 -26.08 15.00
CA GLY A 54 -1.60 -25.08 16.05
C GLY A 54 -0.16 -24.88 16.50
N LYS A 55 0.82 -25.51 15.82
CA LYS A 55 2.28 -25.33 16.11
C LYS A 55 2.79 -23.95 15.72
N ILE A 56 2.35 -23.43 14.59
CA ILE A 56 2.67 -22.05 14.15
C ILE A 56 1.66 -21.10 14.80
N LYS A 57 2.17 -20.10 15.49
CA LYS A 57 1.35 -19.15 16.24
C LYS A 57 1.08 -17.86 15.51
N VAL A 58 2.01 -17.41 14.65
CA VAL A 58 1.85 -16.16 13.90
C VAL A 58 2.22 -16.40 12.45
N VAL A 59 1.37 -15.89 11.56
CA VAL A 59 1.65 -15.80 10.13
C VAL A 59 1.61 -14.34 9.70
N ILE A 60 2.62 -13.95 8.95
CA ILE A 60 2.67 -12.70 8.20
C ILE A 60 2.52 -13.05 6.73
N GLY A 61 1.57 -12.44 6.04
CA GLY A 61 1.36 -12.80 4.65
C GLY A 61 0.60 -11.78 3.82
N ALA A 62 0.63 -12.02 2.50
CA ALA A 62 -0.18 -11.29 1.54
C ALA A 62 -1.64 -11.81 1.54
N ARG A 63 -2.46 -11.29 0.65
CA ARG A 63 -3.90 -11.58 0.49
C ARG A 63 -4.28 -13.05 0.71
N SER A 64 -3.53 -13.97 0.10
CA SER A 64 -3.84 -15.41 0.15
C SER A 64 -3.65 -16.05 1.53
N ALA A 65 -2.92 -15.41 2.45
CA ALA A 65 -2.77 -15.88 3.82
C ALA A 65 -4.10 -15.86 4.59
N LEU A 66 -5.06 -15.07 4.14
CA LEU A 66 -6.39 -15.00 4.70
C LEU A 66 -7.12 -16.36 4.70
N PHE A 67 -6.82 -17.24 3.76
CA PHE A 67 -7.52 -18.53 3.59
C PHE A 67 -6.77 -19.71 4.22
N LEU A 68 -5.74 -19.45 5.02
CA LEU A 68 -5.00 -20.50 5.71
C LEU A 68 -5.82 -21.17 6.82
N PRO A 69 -5.57 -22.48 7.08
CA PRO A 69 -6.33 -23.29 8.03
C PRO A 69 -5.81 -23.08 9.46
N PHE A 70 -6.16 -21.97 10.07
CA PHE A 70 -5.85 -21.75 11.49
C PHE A 70 -6.66 -22.70 12.35
N LYS A 71 -6.00 -23.35 13.32
CA LYS A 71 -6.67 -24.21 14.29
C LYS A 71 -7.48 -23.40 15.31
N ASN A 72 -6.93 -22.27 15.73
CA ASN A 72 -7.51 -21.41 16.76
C ASN A 72 -7.05 -19.96 16.55
N ILE A 73 -7.58 -19.31 15.52
CA ILE A 73 -7.27 -17.92 15.25
C ILE A 73 -7.88 -17.03 16.35
N GLY A 74 -7.11 -16.10 16.88
CA GLY A 74 -7.55 -15.18 17.94
C GLY A 74 -7.50 -13.72 17.55
N GLU A 75 -6.80 -13.37 16.48
CA GLU A 75 -6.69 -11.97 16.02
C GLU A 75 -6.29 -11.91 14.54
N ILE A 76 -6.81 -10.91 13.85
CA ILE A 76 -6.40 -10.54 12.50
C ILE A 76 -5.93 -9.08 12.54
N VAL A 77 -4.76 -8.81 11.96
CA VAL A 77 -4.24 -7.46 11.74
C VAL A 77 -4.11 -7.24 10.24
N VAL A 78 -4.62 -6.12 9.74
CA VAL A 78 -4.45 -5.68 8.35
C VAL A 78 -3.69 -4.37 8.37
N ASP A 79 -2.43 -4.41 8.02
CA ASP A 79 -1.58 -3.22 7.96
C ASP A 79 -1.68 -2.57 6.57
N GLU A 80 -1.58 -1.24 6.52
CA GLU A 80 -1.83 -0.43 5.32
C GLU A 80 -3.18 -0.79 4.64
N GLU A 81 -4.25 -0.88 5.43
CA GLU A 81 -5.57 -1.38 5.02
C GLU A 81 -6.15 -0.71 3.77
N HIS A 82 -5.66 0.50 3.46
CA HIS A 82 -6.05 1.29 2.29
C HIS A 82 -5.37 0.84 0.99
N ASP A 83 -4.33 -0.02 1.08
CA ASP A 83 -3.54 -0.40 -0.09
C ASP A 83 -4.36 -1.20 -1.10
N GLN A 84 -4.28 -0.80 -2.36
CA GLN A 84 -5.04 -1.43 -3.45
C GLN A 84 -4.57 -2.85 -3.76
N SER A 85 -3.37 -3.26 -3.31
CA SER A 85 -2.88 -4.64 -3.48
C SER A 85 -3.74 -5.66 -2.74
N PHE A 86 -4.56 -5.26 -1.77
CA PHE A 86 -5.54 -6.13 -1.14
C PHE A 86 -6.70 -6.51 -2.06
N LYS A 87 -6.93 -5.77 -3.14
CA LYS A 87 -7.92 -6.12 -4.16
C LYS A 87 -7.33 -7.10 -5.15
N GLN A 88 -7.99 -8.22 -5.35
CA GLN A 88 -7.68 -9.18 -6.41
C GLN A 88 -8.59 -8.91 -7.60
N ASP A 89 -7.99 -8.63 -8.76
CA ASP A 89 -8.72 -8.32 -10.01
C ASP A 89 -8.70 -9.49 -11.01
N GLU A 90 -7.93 -10.55 -10.75
CA GLU A 90 -7.82 -11.73 -11.61
C GLU A 90 -8.44 -12.96 -10.93
N GLY A 91 -9.14 -13.79 -11.71
CA GLY A 91 -9.81 -14.98 -11.22
C GLY A 91 -11.00 -14.64 -10.34
N VAL A 92 -11.00 -15.10 -9.09
CA VAL A 92 -12.04 -14.73 -8.12
C VAL A 92 -11.76 -13.33 -7.60
N ILE A 93 -12.66 -12.40 -7.91
CA ILE A 93 -12.54 -11.00 -7.50
C ILE A 93 -12.95 -10.85 -6.04
N TYR A 94 -12.06 -10.36 -5.19
CA TYR A 94 -12.34 -10.05 -3.79
C TYR A 94 -11.38 -8.96 -3.25
N ASN A 95 -11.77 -8.34 -2.14
CA ASN A 95 -10.90 -7.47 -1.37
C ASN A 95 -10.52 -8.19 -0.06
N ALA A 96 -9.23 -8.46 0.15
CA ALA A 96 -8.75 -9.22 1.30
C ALA A 96 -9.00 -8.51 2.63
N ARG A 97 -8.99 -7.18 2.68
CA ARG A 97 -9.39 -6.40 3.86
C ARG A 97 -10.85 -6.70 4.24
N ASP A 98 -11.76 -6.62 3.29
CA ASP A 98 -13.20 -6.81 3.55
C ASP A 98 -13.51 -8.27 3.91
N MET A 99 -12.81 -9.20 3.26
CA MET A 99 -12.89 -10.62 3.61
C MET A 99 -12.28 -10.93 4.98
N ALA A 100 -11.23 -10.20 5.40
CA ALA A 100 -10.66 -10.33 6.74
C ALA A 100 -11.65 -9.87 7.82
N ILE A 101 -12.35 -8.76 7.59
CA ILE A 101 -13.42 -8.28 8.46
C ILE A 101 -14.54 -9.32 8.57
N THR A 102 -14.94 -9.88 7.44
CA THR A 102 -15.98 -10.93 7.38
C THR A 102 -15.53 -12.17 8.15
N ARG A 103 -14.30 -12.64 7.96
CA ARG A 103 -13.72 -13.76 8.69
C ARG A 103 -13.68 -13.51 10.19
N ALA A 104 -13.19 -12.34 10.59
CA ALA A 104 -13.13 -11.98 12.01
C ALA A 104 -14.51 -12.00 12.66
N LYS A 105 -15.56 -11.56 11.94
CA LYS A 105 -16.94 -11.63 12.41
C LYS A 105 -17.43 -13.07 12.57
N PHE A 106 -17.15 -13.95 11.60
CA PHE A 106 -17.56 -15.37 11.69
C PHE A 106 -16.83 -16.12 12.79
N GLU A 107 -15.53 -15.86 12.98
CA GLU A 107 -14.73 -16.48 14.03
C GLU A 107 -14.95 -15.82 15.41
N ASN A 108 -15.73 -14.73 15.47
CA ASN A 108 -15.97 -13.91 16.66
C ASN A 108 -14.68 -13.45 17.36
N ILE A 109 -13.75 -12.94 16.58
CA ILE A 109 -12.42 -12.47 17.02
C ILE A 109 -12.23 -10.99 16.68
N PRO A 110 -11.33 -10.30 17.40
CA PRO A 110 -10.96 -8.93 17.05
C PRO A 110 -10.22 -8.87 15.72
N ILE A 111 -10.42 -7.74 15.02
CA ILE A 111 -9.63 -7.34 13.86
C ILE A 111 -9.13 -5.93 14.04
N MET A 112 -7.88 -5.69 13.70
CA MET A 112 -7.25 -4.37 13.69
C MET A 112 -6.94 -3.96 12.26
N LEU A 113 -7.48 -2.82 11.82
CA LEU A 113 -7.15 -2.17 10.57
C LEU A 113 -6.19 -1.03 10.87
N VAL A 114 -4.98 -1.10 10.33
CA VAL A 114 -3.90 -0.13 10.59
C VAL A 114 -3.61 0.64 9.33
N SER A 115 -3.52 1.97 9.43
CA SER A 115 -3.16 2.83 8.31
C SER A 115 -2.74 4.22 8.76
N ALA A 116 -1.81 4.82 8.04
CA ALA A 116 -1.51 6.26 8.17
C ALA A 116 -2.58 7.12 7.50
N VAL A 117 -3.22 6.60 6.43
CA VAL A 117 -4.28 7.27 5.67
C VAL A 117 -5.38 6.23 5.42
N PRO A 118 -6.37 6.12 6.32
CA PRO A 118 -7.41 5.10 6.18
C PRO A 118 -8.20 5.26 4.89
N SER A 119 -8.69 4.14 4.36
CA SER A 119 -9.61 4.15 3.21
C SER A 119 -10.88 4.93 3.52
N VAL A 120 -11.56 5.40 2.47
CA VAL A 120 -12.81 6.16 2.63
C VAL A 120 -13.88 5.33 3.33
N GLU A 121 -13.93 4.02 3.04
CA GLU A 121 -14.86 3.06 3.66
C GLU A 121 -14.58 2.91 5.14
N THR A 122 -13.33 2.70 5.53
CA THR A 122 -12.92 2.58 6.94
C THR A 122 -13.19 3.88 7.68
N TYR A 123 -12.81 5.03 7.10
CA TYR A 123 -13.09 6.34 7.68
C TYR A 123 -14.59 6.57 7.91
N ASN A 124 -15.43 6.25 6.92
CA ASN A 124 -16.87 6.37 7.04
C ASN A 124 -17.47 5.44 8.11
N ASN A 125 -16.95 4.22 8.23
CA ASN A 125 -17.38 3.28 9.29
C ASN A 125 -17.00 3.77 10.69
N VAL A 126 -15.84 4.39 10.85
CA VAL A 126 -15.43 5.06 12.10
C VAL A 126 -16.37 6.25 12.40
N LYS A 127 -16.61 7.12 11.41
CA LYS A 127 -17.50 8.27 11.55
C LYS A 127 -18.92 7.87 11.97
N ASN A 128 -19.42 6.78 11.41
CA ASN A 128 -20.74 6.21 11.72
C ASN A 128 -20.73 5.31 12.98
N LYS A 129 -19.65 5.31 13.76
CA LYS A 129 -19.51 4.52 15.01
C LYS A 129 -19.69 3.00 14.83
N LYS A 130 -19.51 2.48 13.61
CA LYS A 130 -19.49 1.05 13.34
C LYS A 130 -18.17 0.41 13.75
N TYR A 131 -17.07 1.19 13.67
CA TYR A 131 -15.74 0.78 14.12
C TYR A 131 -15.27 1.70 15.23
N SER A 132 -14.59 1.13 16.23
CA SER A 132 -13.82 1.89 17.19
C SER A 132 -12.52 2.36 16.54
N SER A 133 -11.96 3.48 16.99
CA SER A 133 -10.70 3.99 16.47
C SER A 133 -9.77 4.45 17.57
N SER A 134 -8.49 4.23 17.35
CA SER A 134 -7.40 4.79 18.16
C SER A 134 -6.44 5.53 17.24
N ARG A 135 -6.00 6.72 17.64
CA ARG A 135 -5.13 7.56 16.83
C ARG A 135 -3.79 7.76 17.52
N LEU A 136 -2.72 7.39 16.83
CA LEU A 136 -1.35 7.70 17.25
C LEU A 136 -1.00 9.12 16.79
N ILE A 137 -1.02 10.08 17.72
CA ILE A 137 -0.82 11.50 17.41
C ILE A 137 0.67 11.84 17.32
N LYS A 138 1.50 11.19 18.15
CA LYS A 138 2.94 11.47 18.21
C LYS A 138 3.68 10.66 17.15
N ARG A 139 4.52 11.32 16.38
CA ARG A 139 5.42 10.65 15.43
C ARG A 139 6.55 9.95 16.17
N TYR A 140 7.00 8.84 15.61
CA TYR A 140 8.15 8.09 16.16
C TYR A 140 9.38 9.00 16.24
N LYS A 141 10.04 8.99 17.41
CA LYS A 141 11.22 9.84 17.72
C LYS A 141 11.00 11.33 17.46
N ASN A 142 9.77 11.85 17.62
CA ASN A 142 9.43 13.25 17.39
C ASN A 142 9.78 13.75 15.98
N ALA A 143 9.74 12.87 14.98
CA ALA A 143 10.00 13.22 13.59
C ALA A 143 9.10 14.37 13.13
N GLN A 144 9.71 15.37 12.51
CA GLN A 144 8.99 16.54 11.97
C GLN A 144 8.39 16.22 10.60
N LEU A 145 7.31 16.94 10.24
CA LEU A 145 6.80 16.91 8.88
C LEU A 145 7.81 17.59 7.94
N PRO A 146 7.97 17.08 6.72
CA PRO A 146 8.77 17.78 5.73
C PRO A 146 8.12 19.13 5.38
N ASN A 147 8.94 20.10 5.05
CA ASN A 147 8.46 21.32 4.40
C ASN A 147 8.00 20.97 2.99
N TYR A 148 6.84 21.46 2.59
CA TYR A 148 6.33 21.27 1.24
C TYR A 148 6.08 22.59 0.56
N GLU A 149 6.29 22.62 -0.75
CA GLU A 149 6.07 23.77 -1.59
C GLU A 149 5.35 23.36 -2.87
N ILE A 150 4.33 24.13 -3.23
CA ILE A 150 3.57 23.91 -4.45
C ILE A 150 4.12 24.80 -5.56
N ILE A 151 4.60 24.20 -6.64
CA ILE A 151 5.08 24.92 -7.82
C ILE A 151 3.97 24.90 -8.88
N ASP A 152 3.36 26.06 -9.13
CA ASP A 152 2.39 26.23 -10.21
C ASP A 152 3.10 26.25 -11.56
N LEU A 153 2.96 25.16 -12.33
CA LEU A 153 3.57 25.03 -13.66
C LEU A 153 2.99 25.98 -14.73
N ARG A 154 1.86 26.66 -14.45
CA ARG A 154 1.32 27.70 -15.34
C ARG A 154 2.18 28.96 -15.25
N LYS A 155 2.70 29.25 -14.06
CA LYS A 155 3.60 30.39 -13.79
C LYS A 155 5.07 30.03 -14.03
N ASN A 156 5.45 28.79 -13.71
CA ASN A 156 6.81 28.26 -13.84
C ASN A 156 6.85 27.18 -14.93
N LYS A 157 6.58 27.57 -16.17
CA LYS A 157 6.47 26.63 -17.29
C LYS A 157 7.78 25.86 -17.49
N PRO A 158 7.73 24.53 -17.66
CA PRO A 158 8.89 23.76 -18.08
C PRO A 158 9.41 24.22 -19.44
N GLU A 159 10.71 24.06 -19.66
CA GLU A 159 11.32 24.28 -20.96
C GLU A 159 10.76 23.31 -22.01
N ARG A 160 10.88 23.68 -23.29
CA ARG A 160 10.43 22.82 -24.40
C ARG A 160 11.09 21.44 -24.31
N LYS A 161 10.30 20.38 -24.36
CA LYS A 161 10.71 18.96 -24.18
C LYS A 161 11.13 18.56 -22.75
N SER A 162 10.98 19.42 -21.76
CA SER A 162 11.16 19.11 -20.34
C SER A 162 9.81 18.99 -19.63
N PHE A 163 9.75 18.19 -18.57
CA PHE A 163 8.60 18.13 -17.64
C PHE A 163 8.97 18.74 -16.28
N ILE A 164 10.21 19.19 -16.10
CA ILE A 164 10.73 19.81 -14.88
C ILE A 164 10.82 21.30 -15.10
N SER A 165 10.23 22.10 -14.21
CA SER A 165 10.33 23.55 -14.30
C SER A 165 11.74 24.04 -13.95
N PRO A 166 12.18 25.20 -14.47
CA PRO A 166 13.46 25.79 -14.08
C PRO A 166 13.61 25.98 -12.57
N LEU A 167 12.53 26.38 -11.89
CA LEU A 167 12.52 26.53 -10.43
C LEU A 167 12.80 25.21 -9.71
N THR A 168 12.13 24.13 -10.12
CA THR A 168 12.39 22.78 -9.59
C THR A 168 13.84 22.37 -9.84
N LYS A 169 14.36 22.58 -11.05
CA LYS A 169 15.74 22.26 -11.43
C LYS A 169 16.74 22.99 -10.54
N ASN A 170 16.54 24.30 -10.32
CA ASN A 170 17.43 25.08 -9.48
C ASN A 170 17.44 24.61 -8.02
N LYS A 171 16.28 24.26 -7.45
CA LYS A 171 16.20 23.72 -6.09
C LYS A 171 16.91 22.38 -5.98
N VAL A 172 16.69 21.47 -6.93
CA VAL A 172 17.40 20.19 -7.00
C VAL A 172 18.91 20.39 -7.05
N LEU A 173 19.40 21.28 -7.92
CA LEU A 173 20.82 21.57 -8.03
C LEU A 173 21.41 22.16 -6.74
N ALA A 174 20.65 23.01 -6.03
CA ALA A 174 21.07 23.55 -4.75
C ALA A 174 21.25 22.44 -3.70
N HIS A 175 20.30 21.52 -3.57
CA HIS A 175 20.41 20.39 -2.66
C HIS A 175 21.57 19.46 -3.02
N LEU A 176 21.73 19.13 -4.31
CA LEU A 176 22.86 18.31 -4.74
C LEU A 176 24.23 18.95 -4.46
N LYS A 177 24.35 20.28 -4.61
CA LYS A 177 25.58 21.02 -4.25
C LYS A 177 25.89 20.96 -2.76
N ASN A 178 24.86 20.88 -1.91
CA ASN A 178 25.01 20.72 -0.47
C ASN A 178 25.31 19.27 -0.05
N GLY A 179 25.40 18.33 -0.99
CA GLY A 179 25.60 16.90 -0.69
C GLY A 179 24.34 16.15 -0.31
N ASP A 180 23.16 16.78 -0.44
CA ASP A 180 21.86 16.13 -0.15
C ASP A 180 21.48 15.16 -1.27
N GLN A 181 20.67 14.16 -0.91
CA GLN A 181 20.05 13.27 -1.88
C GLN A 181 18.70 13.83 -2.33
N VAL A 182 18.38 13.64 -3.61
CA VAL A 182 17.11 14.07 -4.20
C VAL A 182 16.38 12.90 -4.82
N LEU A 183 15.12 12.71 -4.43
CA LEU A 183 14.22 11.70 -5.01
C LEU A 183 13.17 12.39 -5.89
N PHE A 184 13.09 11.98 -7.15
CA PHE A 184 11.98 12.33 -8.02
C PHE A 184 10.92 11.23 -7.98
N PHE A 185 9.77 11.54 -7.40
CA PHE A 185 8.62 10.67 -7.46
C PHE A 185 7.71 11.08 -8.62
N VAL A 186 7.88 10.39 -9.76
CA VAL A 186 7.05 10.60 -10.95
C VAL A 186 5.98 9.51 -10.98
N ASN A 187 4.81 9.80 -10.39
CA ASN A 187 3.68 8.87 -10.37
C ASN A 187 2.99 8.78 -11.75
N ARG A 188 3.76 8.36 -12.77
CA ARG A 188 3.30 8.32 -14.15
C ARG A 188 3.85 7.10 -14.87
N ARG A 189 2.97 6.28 -15.41
CA ARG A 189 3.32 5.21 -16.34
C ARG A 189 3.06 5.67 -17.79
N GLY A 190 3.95 5.32 -18.70
CA GLY A 190 3.84 5.63 -20.12
C GLY A 190 4.38 7.00 -20.55
N TYR A 191 4.45 7.21 -21.87
CA TYR A 191 5.09 8.39 -22.46
C TYR A 191 4.24 9.66 -22.31
N ALA A 192 2.95 9.60 -22.64
CA ALA A 192 2.03 10.73 -22.51
C ALA A 192 0.60 10.23 -22.23
N PRO A 193 0.21 10.06 -20.95
CA PRO A 193 -1.14 9.58 -20.60
C PRO A 193 -2.26 10.57 -20.93
N HIS A 194 -1.90 11.81 -21.26
CA HIS A 194 -2.86 12.84 -21.69
C HIS A 194 -2.24 13.71 -22.77
N ALA A 195 -3.01 14.03 -23.79
CA ALA A 195 -2.71 15.10 -24.70
C ALA A 195 -3.39 16.38 -24.17
N MET A 196 -2.63 17.48 -24.02
CA MET A 196 -3.19 18.73 -23.53
C MET A 196 -2.63 19.93 -24.28
N CYS A 197 -3.43 21.00 -24.34
CA CYS A 197 -3.02 22.26 -24.94
C CYS A 197 -1.92 22.92 -24.11
N VAL A 198 -0.84 23.34 -24.76
CA VAL A 198 0.30 24.00 -24.11
C VAL A 198 -0.07 25.37 -23.54
N ASN A 199 -1.05 26.05 -24.14
CA ASN A 199 -1.42 27.41 -23.74
C ASN A 199 -2.46 27.44 -22.61
N CYS A 200 -3.53 26.65 -22.74
CA CYS A 200 -4.64 26.70 -21.77
C CYS A 200 -4.72 25.47 -20.86
N ILE A 201 -3.81 24.50 -21.02
CA ILE A 201 -3.72 23.26 -20.22
C ILE A 201 -4.99 22.36 -20.34
N LYS A 202 -5.89 22.67 -21.27
CA LYS A 202 -7.07 21.84 -21.53
C LYS A 202 -6.63 20.44 -21.98
N VAL A 203 -7.11 19.41 -21.30
CA VAL A 203 -6.89 18.01 -21.70
C VAL A 203 -7.86 17.67 -22.84
N PHE A 204 -7.35 17.01 -23.88
CA PHE A 204 -8.18 16.53 -24.98
C PHE A 204 -8.87 15.23 -24.57
N SER A 205 -10.19 15.26 -24.56
CA SER A 205 -11.04 14.10 -24.28
C SER A 205 -11.58 13.51 -25.57
N CYS A 206 -11.89 12.23 -25.56
CA CYS A 206 -12.53 11.57 -26.68
C CYS A 206 -13.92 12.18 -26.94
N PRO A 207 -14.28 12.52 -28.19
CA PRO A 207 -15.60 13.07 -28.49
C PRO A 207 -16.75 12.08 -28.28
N ASN A 208 -16.45 10.78 -28.25
CA ASN A 208 -17.45 9.70 -28.15
C ASN A 208 -17.56 9.10 -26.71
N CYS A 209 -16.61 9.40 -25.81
CA CYS A 209 -16.61 8.89 -24.43
C CYS A 209 -15.84 9.83 -23.50
N SER A 210 -15.91 9.59 -22.18
CA SER A 210 -15.28 10.43 -21.16
C SER A 210 -13.77 10.20 -20.97
N ILE A 211 -13.13 9.36 -21.79
CA ILE A 211 -11.72 8.99 -21.67
C ILE A 211 -10.84 10.09 -22.28
N ASN A 212 -9.76 10.44 -21.58
CA ASN A 212 -8.78 11.37 -22.12
C ASN A 212 -7.95 10.71 -23.23
N LEU A 213 -7.66 11.48 -24.29
CA LEU A 213 -6.83 11.00 -25.38
C LEU A 213 -5.39 10.81 -24.94
N VAL A 214 -4.81 9.67 -25.32
CA VAL A 214 -3.43 9.28 -25.00
C VAL A 214 -2.59 9.32 -26.26
N PHE A 215 -1.45 10.00 -26.22
CA PHE A 215 -0.53 10.02 -27.34
C PHE A 215 0.35 8.77 -27.38
N HIS A 216 0.19 7.99 -28.42
CA HIS A 216 0.97 6.79 -28.68
C HIS A 216 2.21 7.11 -29.53
N LYS A 217 3.40 7.17 -28.91
CA LYS A 217 4.66 7.52 -29.58
C LYS A 217 4.99 6.59 -30.77
N ARG A 218 4.66 5.29 -30.67
CA ARG A 218 4.93 4.30 -31.74
C ARG A 218 4.12 4.56 -33.00
N THR A 219 2.87 4.98 -32.86
CA THR A 219 1.95 5.15 -33.97
C THR A 219 1.78 6.63 -34.36
N ASN A 220 2.32 7.55 -33.59
CA ASN A 220 2.18 9.00 -33.72
C ASN A 220 0.71 9.44 -33.80
N LYS A 221 -0.16 8.76 -33.05
CA LYS A 221 -1.63 9.00 -33.01
C LYS A 221 -2.09 9.32 -31.61
N LEU A 222 -3.21 10.05 -31.53
CA LEU A 222 -4.00 10.27 -30.31
C LEU A 222 -5.08 9.20 -30.17
#